data_03d25d778816a193a7a5a99b7158bcaf
#
_entry.id   03d25d778816a193a7a5a99b7158bcaf
#
_cell.length_a   1.000
_cell.length_b   1.000
_cell.length_c   1.000
_cell.angle_alpha   90.00
_cell.angle_beta   90.00
_cell.angle_gamma   90.00
#
_symmetry.space_group_name_H-M   'P 1'
#
loop_
_entity.id
_entity.type
_entity.pdbx_description
1 polymer ?
#
loop_
_entity_poly.entity_id
_entity_poly.type
_entity_poly.pdbx_seq_one_letter_code
_entity_poly.pdbx_strand_id
1 'polypeptide(L)'
;TLFNLIAGILEVQSGRIVLDGQENPKGRVSYMLQKDLLLEHKTVLGNVILPLLIRKVYKKEATQQASQILKEFGLFDVADKYPHELSGGMRQRVALLRTYMFGHKLFLLDEAFSALDELTKMELHAWYLDIHRRLGLTTLLITHSIEEALALSDRIYILKNRPGQIVADLQLTWSDSEDKELQKLRYKQEILKLLGL
;
A
#
# COMPACT_ATOMS: atom_id res chain seq x y z
N THR A 1 -12.96 -5.04 -5.74
CA THR A 1 -13.52 -6.41 -5.50
C THR A 1 -12.44 -7.41 -5.10
N LEU A 2 -11.35 -7.60 -5.89
CA LEU A 2 -10.31 -8.60 -5.62
C LEU A 2 -9.72 -8.45 -4.20
N PHE A 3 -9.34 -7.24 -3.80
CA PHE A 3 -8.79 -7.00 -2.46
C PHE A 3 -9.79 -7.29 -1.34
N ASN A 4 -11.08 -7.03 -1.55
CA ASN A 4 -12.11 -7.38 -0.58
C ASN A 4 -12.25 -8.90 -0.41
N LEU A 5 -12.04 -9.68 -1.47
CA LEU A 5 -11.99 -11.16 -1.40
C LEU A 5 -10.73 -11.62 -0.63
N ILE A 6 -9.55 -11.05 -0.95
CA ILE A 6 -8.30 -11.40 -0.27
C ILE A 6 -8.34 -11.00 1.21
N ALA A 7 -8.91 -9.83 1.53
CA ALA A 7 -9.08 -9.38 2.91
C ALA A 7 -10.16 -10.14 3.70
N GLY A 8 -10.95 -10.99 3.03
CA GLY A 8 -12.06 -11.74 3.63
C GLY A 8 -13.26 -10.86 4.02
N ILE A 9 -13.41 -9.69 3.39
CA ILE A 9 -14.57 -8.81 3.51
C ILE A 9 -15.74 -9.36 2.67
N LEU A 10 -15.41 -9.92 1.51
CA LEU A 10 -16.34 -10.62 0.64
C LEU A 10 -16.02 -12.12 0.63
N GLU A 11 -17.05 -12.96 0.52
CA GLU A 11 -16.90 -14.40 0.40
C GLU A 11 -16.53 -14.81 -1.03
N VAL A 12 -15.64 -15.78 -1.15
CA VAL A 12 -15.21 -16.36 -2.43
C VAL A 12 -16.33 -17.28 -2.93
N GLN A 13 -16.93 -16.95 -4.08
CA GLN A 13 -18.03 -17.73 -4.67
C GLN A 13 -17.53 -19.02 -5.34
N SER A 14 -16.33 -19.00 -5.93
CA SER A 14 -15.71 -20.17 -6.57
C SER A 14 -14.19 -20.02 -6.58
N GLY A 15 -13.47 -21.13 -6.61
CA GLY A 15 -12.03 -21.15 -6.49
C GLY A 15 -11.56 -21.04 -5.02
N ARG A 16 -10.27 -20.71 -4.83
CA ARG A 16 -9.67 -20.58 -3.50
C ARG A 16 -8.61 -19.51 -3.49
N ILE A 17 -8.41 -18.89 -2.33
CA ILE A 17 -7.31 -17.96 -2.06
C ILE A 17 -6.43 -18.60 -1.00
N VAL A 18 -5.15 -18.76 -1.32
CA VAL A 18 -4.14 -19.37 -0.45
C VAL A 18 -3.08 -18.34 -0.13
N LEU A 19 -2.76 -18.15 1.15
CA LEU A 19 -1.68 -17.31 1.64
C LEU A 19 -0.78 -18.15 2.56
N ASP A 20 0.51 -18.24 2.23
CA ASP A 20 1.50 -19.06 2.93
C ASP A 20 1.03 -20.51 3.16
N GLY A 21 0.46 -21.13 2.11
CA GLY A 21 -0.03 -22.51 2.13
C GLY A 21 -1.36 -22.71 2.89
N GLN A 22 -1.97 -21.67 3.42
CA GLN A 22 -3.24 -21.74 4.15
C GLN A 22 -4.36 -21.06 3.34
N GLU A 23 -5.50 -21.73 3.26
CA GLU A 23 -6.71 -21.15 2.69
C GLU A 23 -7.31 -20.10 3.63
N ASN A 24 -8.14 -19.21 3.08
CA ASN A 24 -8.83 -18.15 3.77
C ASN A 24 -7.87 -17.14 4.47
N PRO A 25 -7.37 -16.12 3.74
CA PRO A 25 -6.46 -15.11 4.26
C PRO A 25 -7.10 -14.07 5.19
N LYS A 26 -8.37 -14.22 5.56
CA LYS A 26 -9.10 -13.31 6.45
C LYS A 26 -8.33 -13.03 7.74
N GLY A 27 -8.11 -11.74 8.02
CA GLY A 27 -7.38 -11.32 9.23
C GLY A 27 -5.87 -11.55 9.17
N ARG A 28 -5.30 -11.86 8.00
CA ARG A 28 -3.87 -12.15 7.80
C ARG A 28 -3.20 -11.16 6.84
N VAL A 29 -3.93 -10.15 6.41
CA VAL A 29 -3.45 -9.10 5.51
C VAL A 29 -3.66 -7.73 6.12
N SER A 30 -2.79 -6.78 5.81
CA SER A 30 -2.95 -5.36 6.14
C SER A 30 -3.52 -4.64 4.93
N TYR A 31 -4.71 -4.05 5.06
CA TYR A 31 -5.43 -3.46 3.93
C TYR A 31 -5.58 -1.95 4.11
N MET A 32 -5.03 -1.20 3.17
CA MET A 32 -5.22 0.25 3.04
C MET A 32 -6.15 0.53 1.88
N LEU A 33 -7.25 1.18 2.19
CA LEU A 33 -8.26 1.61 1.22
C LEU A 33 -7.81 2.90 0.51
N GLN A 34 -8.46 3.24 -0.60
CA GLN A 34 -8.17 4.41 -1.42
C GLN A 34 -8.16 5.72 -0.61
N LYS A 35 -9.10 5.88 0.34
CA LYS A 35 -9.10 6.99 1.28
C LYS A 35 -8.28 6.63 2.51
N ASP A 36 -7.60 7.61 3.10
CA ASP A 36 -6.80 7.42 4.32
C ASP A 36 -7.62 6.90 5.52
N LEU A 37 -8.90 7.27 5.59
CA LEU A 37 -9.84 6.90 6.65
C LEU A 37 -9.27 7.08 8.06
N LEU A 38 -8.48 8.12 8.26
CA LEU A 38 -8.03 8.49 9.59
C LEU A 38 -9.21 8.94 10.44
N LEU A 39 -9.19 8.57 11.72
CA LEU A 39 -10.20 8.99 12.66
C LEU A 39 -9.93 10.46 13.04
N GLU A 40 -10.78 11.37 12.58
CA GLU A 40 -10.63 12.82 12.73
C GLU A 40 -10.61 13.28 14.20
N HIS A 41 -11.22 12.52 15.09
CA HIS A 41 -11.25 12.78 16.53
C HIS A 41 -10.07 12.18 17.29
N LYS A 42 -9.11 11.60 16.62
CA LYS A 42 -7.87 11.04 17.17
C LYS A 42 -6.66 11.74 16.57
N THR A 43 -5.62 11.91 17.39
CA THR A 43 -4.34 12.41 16.93
C THR A 43 -3.67 11.39 15.98
N VAL A 44 -2.57 11.78 15.36
CA VAL A 44 -1.71 10.87 14.57
C VAL A 44 -1.33 9.66 15.40
N LEU A 45 -0.78 9.85 16.59
CA LEU A 45 -0.44 8.76 17.50
C LEU A 45 -1.65 7.90 17.84
N GLY A 46 -2.80 8.54 18.12
CA GLY A 46 -4.07 7.87 18.39
C GLY A 46 -4.58 7.01 17.24
N ASN A 47 -4.33 7.40 15.99
CA ASN A 47 -4.63 6.60 14.81
C ASN A 47 -3.65 5.42 14.66
N VAL A 48 -2.36 5.67 14.83
CA VAL A 48 -1.31 4.66 14.60
C VAL A 48 -1.36 3.54 15.65
N ILE A 49 -1.72 3.82 16.90
CA ILE A 49 -1.85 2.78 17.96
C ILE A 49 -3.11 1.92 17.80
N LEU A 50 -4.10 2.37 17.03
CA LEU A 50 -5.42 1.72 16.99
C LEU A 50 -5.37 0.21 16.66
N PRO A 51 -4.62 -0.26 15.66
CA PRO A 51 -4.52 -1.69 15.36
C PRO A 51 -3.98 -2.51 16.54
N LEU A 52 -3.03 -1.98 17.29
CA LEU A 52 -2.48 -2.65 18.48
C LEU A 52 -3.52 -2.75 19.59
N LEU A 53 -4.29 -1.69 19.81
CA LEU A 53 -5.38 -1.70 20.80
C LEU A 53 -6.48 -2.70 20.45
N ILE A 54 -6.83 -2.83 19.16
CA ILE A 54 -7.77 -3.84 18.66
C ILE A 54 -7.24 -5.25 18.95
N ARG A 55 -5.92 -5.46 18.82
CA ARG A 55 -5.25 -6.71 19.18
C ARG A 55 -5.04 -6.89 20.69
N LYS A 56 -5.63 -6.01 21.51
CA LYS A 56 -5.55 -6.05 22.98
C LYS A 56 -4.12 -5.86 23.55
N VAL A 57 -3.23 -5.21 22.83
CA VAL A 57 -1.93 -4.77 23.34
C VAL A 57 -2.15 -3.66 24.38
N TYR A 58 -1.43 -3.69 25.49
CA TYR A 58 -1.54 -2.66 26.52
C TYR A 58 -1.22 -1.28 25.94
N LYS A 59 -2.02 -0.26 26.31
CA LYS A 59 -1.91 1.10 25.76
C LYS A 59 -0.49 1.67 25.89
N LYS A 60 0.20 1.45 27.00
CA LYS A 60 1.57 1.93 27.22
C LYS A 60 2.55 1.33 26.20
N GLU A 61 2.45 0.04 25.97
CA GLU A 61 3.28 -0.69 25.00
C GLU A 61 2.94 -0.26 23.57
N ALA A 62 1.65 -0.20 23.23
CA ALA A 62 1.18 0.28 21.92
C ALA A 62 1.68 1.70 21.64
N THR A 63 1.64 2.61 22.63
CA THR A 63 2.16 3.96 22.50
C THR A 63 3.67 3.96 22.26
N GLN A 64 4.42 3.13 22.96
CA GLN A 64 5.86 3.03 22.80
C GLN A 64 6.23 2.54 21.38
N GLN A 65 5.59 1.47 20.91
CA GLN A 65 5.81 0.93 19.56
C GLN A 65 5.45 1.96 18.48
N ALA A 66 4.29 2.61 18.59
CA ALA A 66 3.86 3.63 17.64
C ALA A 66 4.76 4.86 17.65
N SER A 67 5.20 5.32 18.82
CA SER A 67 6.14 6.45 18.92
C SER A 67 7.49 6.12 18.28
N GLN A 68 7.96 4.89 18.42
CA GLN A 68 9.18 4.45 17.78
C GLN A 68 9.05 4.46 16.25
N ILE A 69 7.98 3.89 15.70
CA ILE A 69 7.75 3.86 14.26
C ILE A 69 7.56 5.27 13.68
N LEU A 70 6.83 6.15 14.38
CA LEU A 70 6.68 7.55 13.98
C LEU A 70 8.02 8.29 13.94
N LYS A 71 8.91 8.08 14.91
CA LYS A 71 10.27 8.63 14.90
C LYS A 71 11.09 8.10 13.74
N GLU A 72 11.06 6.78 13.53
CA GLU A 72 11.83 6.12 12.49
C GLU A 72 11.48 6.62 11.09
N PHE A 73 10.21 6.99 10.87
CA PHE A 73 9.70 7.44 9.58
C PHE A 73 9.41 8.94 9.49
N GLY A 74 9.94 9.73 10.44
CA GLY A 74 9.93 11.19 10.36
C GLY A 74 8.56 11.84 10.58
N LEU A 75 7.67 11.19 11.34
CA LEU A 75 6.33 11.70 11.63
C LEU A 75 6.10 11.98 13.13
N PHE A 76 7.15 11.89 13.95
CA PHE A 76 6.99 12.07 15.39
C PHE A 76 6.59 13.49 15.77
N ASP A 77 7.10 14.51 15.07
CA ASP A 77 6.81 15.93 15.34
C ASP A 77 5.34 16.31 15.14
N VAL A 78 4.58 15.44 14.45
CA VAL A 78 3.16 15.60 14.24
C VAL A 78 2.31 14.57 15.01
N ALA A 79 2.91 13.84 15.94
CA ALA A 79 2.24 12.77 16.69
C ALA A 79 0.97 13.22 17.42
N ASP A 80 0.97 14.45 17.93
CA ASP A 80 -0.13 15.04 18.70
C ASP A 80 -1.12 15.84 17.83
N LYS A 81 -0.84 16.00 16.52
CA LYS A 81 -1.74 16.69 15.59
C LYS A 81 -2.92 15.78 15.18
N TYR A 82 -4.00 16.43 14.81
CA TYR A 82 -5.19 15.78 14.26
C TYR A 82 -5.10 15.70 12.73
N PRO A 83 -5.84 14.76 12.07
CA PRO A 83 -5.79 14.59 10.61
C PRO A 83 -6.05 15.87 9.81
N HIS A 84 -6.97 16.73 10.26
CA HIS A 84 -7.27 17.99 9.57
C HIS A 84 -6.15 19.04 9.61
N GLU A 85 -5.13 18.85 10.46
CA GLU A 85 -3.93 19.71 10.55
C GLU A 85 -2.79 19.23 9.62
N LEU A 86 -2.98 18.12 8.90
CA LEU A 86 -1.97 17.48 8.07
C LEU A 86 -2.19 17.77 6.58
N SER A 87 -1.10 17.82 5.81
CA SER A 87 -1.18 17.76 4.35
C SER A 87 -1.70 16.39 3.87
N GLY A 88 -2.21 16.32 2.64
CA GLY A 88 -2.68 15.06 2.05
C GLY A 88 -1.62 13.96 2.06
N GLY A 89 -0.38 14.29 1.69
CA GLY A 89 0.74 13.34 1.74
C GLY A 89 1.06 12.86 3.16
N MET A 90 1.00 13.75 4.16
CA MET A 90 1.19 13.36 5.56
C MET A 90 0.07 12.45 6.05
N ARG A 91 -1.19 12.72 5.68
CA ARG A 91 -2.32 11.84 5.99
C ARG A 91 -2.11 10.44 5.42
N GLN A 92 -1.65 10.31 4.18
CA GLN A 92 -1.36 9.02 3.55
C GLN A 92 -0.20 8.28 4.23
N ARG A 93 0.87 8.98 4.62
CA ARG A 93 1.98 8.39 5.40
C ARG A 93 1.48 7.85 6.74
N VAL A 94 0.65 8.59 7.46
CA VAL A 94 0.05 8.15 8.74
C VAL A 94 -0.86 6.93 8.52
N ALA A 95 -1.68 6.91 7.46
CA ALA A 95 -2.54 5.79 7.13
C ALA A 95 -1.74 4.52 6.78
N LEU A 96 -0.62 4.66 6.05
CA LEU A 96 0.31 3.56 5.78
C LEU A 96 0.93 3.00 7.07
N LEU A 97 1.42 3.87 7.97
CA LEU A 97 1.95 3.42 9.26
C LEU A 97 0.87 2.76 10.13
N ARG A 98 -0.34 3.31 10.18
CA ARG A 98 -1.46 2.65 10.85
C ARG A 98 -1.72 1.26 10.27
N THR A 99 -1.68 1.12 8.95
CA THR A 99 -1.86 -0.17 8.26
C THR A 99 -0.74 -1.13 8.60
N TYR A 100 0.51 -0.65 8.71
CA TYR A 100 1.64 -1.46 9.16
C TYR A 100 1.46 -2.01 10.58
N MET A 101 0.87 -1.23 11.49
CA MET A 101 0.67 -1.63 12.89
C MET A 101 -0.31 -2.81 13.06
N PHE A 102 -1.02 -3.25 12.01
CA PHE A 102 -1.73 -4.55 12.03
C PHE A 102 -0.77 -5.74 12.12
N GLY A 103 0.49 -5.59 11.69
CA GLY A 103 1.55 -6.58 11.88
C GLY A 103 1.54 -7.74 10.89
N HIS A 104 0.87 -7.59 9.75
CA HIS A 104 0.90 -8.58 8.67
C HIS A 104 1.96 -8.20 7.63
N LYS A 105 2.61 -9.21 7.03
CA LYS A 105 3.63 -9.00 6.00
C LYS A 105 3.04 -8.67 4.63
N LEU A 106 1.82 -9.16 4.34
CA LEU A 106 1.12 -8.87 3.09
C LEU A 106 0.29 -7.60 3.23
N PHE A 107 0.65 -6.62 2.41
CA PHE A 107 -0.04 -5.34 2.28
C PHE A 107 -0.91 -5.34 1.02
N LEU A 108 -2.14 -4.86 1.18
CA LEU A 108 -3.04 -4.54 0.07
C LEU A 108 -3.20 -3.03 0.03
N LEU A 109 -2.76 -2.39 -1.06
CA LEU A 109 -2.85 -0.95 -1.28
C LEU A 109 -3.80 -0.68 -2.45
N ASP A 110 -4.99 -0.18 -2.15
CA ASP A 110 -6.03 0.08 -3.15
C ASP A 110 -6.01 1.56 -3.54
N GLU A 111 -5.38 1.88 -4.68
CA GLU A 111 -5.22 3.25 -5.20
C GLU A 111 -4.70 4.25 -4.14
N ALA A 112 -3.80 3.78 -3.26
CA ALA A 112 -3.36 4.51 -2.07
C ALA A 112 -2.70 5.86 -2.36
N PHE A 113 -2.26 6.12 -3.59
CA PHE A 113 -1.54 7.33 -3.98
C PHE A 113 -2.32 8.21 -4.98
N SER A 114 -3.53 7.81 -5.38
CA SER A 114 -4.26 8.43 -6.50
C SER A 114 -4.74 9.86 -6.23
N ALA A 115 -4.98 10.23 -4.97
CA ALA A 115 -5.62 11.49 -4.57
C ALA A 115 -4.63 12.65 -4.35
N LEU A 116 -3.37 12.51 -4.74
CA LEU A 116 -2.31 13.49 -4.48
C LEU A 116 -1.84 14.17 -5.78
N ASP A 117 -1.35 15.40 -5.64
CA ASP A 117 -0.63 16.08 -6.71
C ASP A 117 0.69 15.36 -7.03
N GLU A 118 1.25 15.62 -8.21
CA GLU A 118 2.37 14.84 -8.76
C GLU A 118 3.65 14.95 -7.90
N LEU A 119 3.98 16.13 -7.35
CA LEU A 119 5.18 16.31 -6.52
C LEU A 119 5.04 15.55 -5.19
N THR A 120 3.91 15.73 -4.51
CA THR A 120 3.60 15.01 -3.27
C THR A 120 3.59 13.50 -3.49
N LYS A 121 3.10 13.04 -4.64
CA LYS A 121 3.10 11.62 -5.02
C LYS A 121 4.52 11.08 -5.16
N MET A 122 5.41 11.79 -5.86
CA MET A 122 6.82 11.37 -6.01
C MET A 122 7.53 11.25 -4.66
N GLU A 123 7.36 12.22 -3.77
CA GLU A 123 7.92 12.18 -2.41
C GLU A 123 7.36 10.99 -1.61
N LEU A 124 6.07 10.74 -1.72
CA LEU A 124 5.41 9.63 -1.01
C LEU A 124 5.87 8.27 -1.56
N HIS A 125 6.06 8.13 -2.87
CA HIS A 125 6.60 6.93 -3.48
C HIS A 125 8.02 6.62 -2.99
N ALA A 126 8.91 7.61 -2.99
CA ALA A 126 10.28 7.44 -2.47
C ALA A 126 10.28 7.03 -1.00
N TRP A 127 9.45 7.68 -0.18
CA TRP A 127 9.28 7.35 1.23
C TRP A 127 8.70 5.95 1.43
N TYR A 128 7.69 5.55 0.62
CA TYR A 128 7.10 4.22 0.67
C TYR A 128 8.10 3.13 0.30
N LEU A 129 8.91 3.32 -0.74
CA LEU A 129 9.93 2.35 -1.15
C LEU A 129 11.01 2.15 -0.08
N ASP A 130 11.37 3.22 0.66
CA ASP A 130 12.27 3.10 1.80
C ASP A 130 11.65 2.24 2.92
N ILE A 131 10.41 2.52 3.31
CA ILE A 131 9.67 1.72 4.30
C ILE A 131 9.53 0.26 3.84
N HIS A 132 9.10 0.05 2.60
CA HIS A 132 8.88 -1.29 2.04
C HIS A 132 10.14 -2.16 2.16
N ARG A 133 11.31 -1.60 1.81
CA ARG A 133 12.61 -2.29 1.92
C ARG A 133 13.00 -2.54 3.37
N ARG A 134 12.90 -1.53 4.24
CA ARG A 134 13.32 -1.61 5.65
C ARG A 134 12.47 -2.59 6.45
N LEU A 135 11.19 -2.66 6.15
CA LEU A 135 10.24 -3.52 6.86
C LEU A 135 10.05 -4.90 6.22
N GLY A 136 10.65 -5.16 5.05
CA GLY A 136 10.55 -6.45 4.35
C GLY A 136 9.11 -6.83 4.00
N LEU A 137 8.33 -5.86 3.48
CA LEU A 137 6.93 -6.06 3.16
C LEU A 137 6.76 -6.76 1.81
N THR A 138 5.68 -7.51 1.68
CA THR A 138 5.15 -7.94 0.38
C THR A 138 3.90 -7.12 0.10
N THR A 139 3.82 -6.47 -1.06
CA THR A 139 2.69 -5.59 -1.37
C THR A 139 2.00 -6.01 -2.66
N LEU A 140 0.67 -6.05 -2.61
CA LEU A 140 -0.18 -6.00 -3.79
C LEU A 140 -0.73 -4.58 -3.89
N LEU A 141 -0.43 -3.90 -4.99
CA LEU A 141 -0.89 -2.54 -5.28
C LEU A 141 -1.90 -2.58 -6.44
N ILE A 142 -3.07 -1.99 -6.25
CA ILE A 142 -3.98 -1.66 -7.35
C ILE A 142 -3.79 -0.19 -7.69
N THR A 143 -3.53 0.07 -8.96
CA THR A 143 -3.44 1.42 -9.50
C THR A 143 -3.94 1.47 -10.95
N HIS A 144 -4.40 2.63 -11.38
CA HIS A 144 -4.70 2.94 -12.77
C HIS A 144 -3.57 3.73 -13.46
N SER A 145 -2.49 4.06 -12.72
CA SER A 145 -1.32 4.77 -13.24
C SER A 145 -0.22 3.78 -13.63
N ILE A 146 0.14 3.78 -14.92
CA ILE A 146 1.24 2.95 -15.43
C ILE A 146 2.58 3.40 -14.82
N GLU A 147 2.77 4.72 -14.66
CA GLU A 147 3.95 5.29 -14.03
C GLU A 147 4.14 4.80 -12.60
N GLU A 148 3.05 4.78 -11.84
CA GLU A 148 3.05 4.28 -10.46
C GLU A 148 3.37 2.77 -10.41
N ALA A 149 2.75 1.98 -11.27
CA ALA A 149 3.02 0.55 -11.37
C ALA A 149 4.50 0.28 -11.69
N LEU A 150 5.07 1.00 -12.66
CA LEU A 150 6.50 0.89 -13.04
C LEU A 150 7.46 1.38 -11.95
N ALA A 151 7.03 2.35 -11.13
CA ALA A 151 7.87 2.92 -10.07
C ALA A 151 7.92 2.05 -8.81
N LEU A 152 6.82 1.35 -8.49
CA LEU A 152 6.60 0.74 -7.17
C LEU A 152 6.58 -0.78 -7.17
N SER A 153 6.62 -1.46 -8.34
CA SER A 153 6.48 -2.91 -8.38
C SER A 153 7.63 -3.63 -9.08
N ASP A 154 7.80 -4.89 -8.74
CA ASP A 154 8.72 -5.81 -9.41
C ASP A 154 7.98 -6.64 -10.47
N ARG A 155 6.64 -6.72 -10.38
CA ARG A 155 5.79 -7.52 -11.25
C ARG A 155 4.43 -6.86 -11.44
N ILE A 156 3.93 -6.82 -12.68
CA ILE A 156 2.68 -6.16 -13.04
C ILE A 156 1.72 -7.17 -13.65
N TYR A 157 0.51 -7.25 -13.09
CA TYR A 157 -0.60 -7.98 -13.68
C TYR A 157 -1.56 -7.00 -14.34
N ILE A 158 -1.83 -7.19 -15.62
CA ILE A 158 -2.79 -6.36 -16.35
C ILE A 158 -4.17 -7.01 -16.31
N LEU A 159 -5.13 -6.30 -15.71
CA LEU A 159 -6.52 -6.73 -15.65
C LEU A 159 -7.34 -5.99 -16.70
N LYS A 160 -8.12 -6.74 -17.49
CA LYS A 160 -9.00 -6.22 -18.53
C LYS A 160 -10.34 -6.98 -18.52
N ASN A 161 -11.32 -6.47 -19.25
CA ASN A 161 -12.65 -7.05 -19.43
C ASN A 161 -13.59 -6.95 -18.22
N ARG A 162 -14.84 -7.37 -18.45
CA ARG A 162 -15.88 -7.52 -17.42
C ARG A 162 -16.61 -8.86 -17.68
N PRO A 163 -16.47 -9.86 -16.80
CA PRO A 163 -15.68 -9.83 -15.54
C PRO A 163 -14.18 -9.66 -15.79
N GLY A 164 -13.47 -9.11 -14.77
CA GLY A 164 -12.04 -8.84 -14.84
C GLY A 164 -11.22 -10.11 -15.03
N GLN A 165 -10.30 -10.10 -16.00
CA GLN A 165 -9.40 -11.19 -16.33
C GLN A 165 -7.96 -10.68 -16.38
N ILE A 166 -7.01 -11.47 -15.90
CA ILE A 166 -5.59 -11.20 -16.08
C ILE A 166 -5.24 -11.51 -17.54
N VAL A 167 -4.90 -10.48 -18.30
CA VAL A 167 -4.56 -10.62 -19.74
C VAL A 167 -3.04 -10.62 -19.96
N ALA A 168 -2.25 -10.18 -18.98
CA ALA A 168 -0.80 -10.24 -19.03
C ALA A 168 -0.21 -10.27 -17.62
N ASP A 169 1.00 -10.81 -17.54
CA ASP A 169 1.84 -10.95 -16.37
C ASP A 169 3.26 -10.54 -16.76
N LEU A 170 3.72 -9.39 -16.31
CA LEU A 170 4.98 -8.78 -16.68
C LEU A 170 5.92 -8.76 -15.47
N GLN A 171 7.02 -9.49 -15.55
CA GLN A 171 8.13 -9.37 -14.62
C GLN A 171 9.01 -8.21 -15.05
N LEU A 172 9.16 -7.19 -14.19
CA LEU A 172 10.05 -6.07 -14.48
C LEU A 172 11.51 -6.49 -14.19
N THR A 173 12.35 -6.33 -15.19
CA THR A 173 13.80 -6.56 -15.08
C THR A 173 14.53 -5.31 -15.54
N TRP A 174 15.37 -4.77 -14.68
CA TRP A 174 16.11 -3.54 -14.95
C TRP A 174 17.55 -3.88 -15.25
N SER A 175 18.05 -3.43 -16.40
CA SER A 175 19.46 -3.62 -16.80
C SER A 175 20.27 -2.39 -16.44
N ASP A 176 21.40 -2.58 -15.79
CA ASP A 176 22.36 -1.51 -15.46
C ASP A 176 23.09 -0.97 -16.70
N SER A 177 23.08 -1.73 -17.80
CA SER A 177 23.75 -1.35 -19.06
C SER A 177 22.93 -0.41 -19.94
N GLU A 178 21.69 -0.13 -19.60
CA GLU A 178 20.76 0.67 -20.41
C GLU A 178 20.12 1.78 -19.58
N ASP A 179 19.84 2.92 -20.24
CA ASP A 179 19.14 4.03 -19.60
C ASP A 179 17.80 3.59 -19.02
N LYS A 180 17.62 3.87 -17.74
CA LYS A 180 16.44 3.45 -16.97
C LYS A 180 15.14 4.07 -17.50
N GLU A 181 15.20 5.31 -18.00
CA GLU A 181 14.01 5.98 -18.56
C GLU A 181 13.62 5.36 -19.91
N LEU A 182 14.59 4.91 -20.70
CA LEU A 182 14.31 4.19 -21.94
C LEU A 182 13.66 2.83 -21.68
N GLN A 183 14.14 2.11 -20.65
CA GLN A 183 13.52 0.83 -20.21
C GLN A 183 12.09 1.06 -19.73
N LYS A 184 11.83 2.09 -18.92
CA LYS A 184 10.48 2.46 -18.49
C LYS A 184 9.56 2.76 -19.67
N LEU A 185 10.06 3.50 -20.67
CA LEU A 185 9.28 3.83 -21.85
C LEU A 185 8.86 2.58 -22.63
N ARG A 186 9.75 1.59 -22.77
CA ARG A 186 9.42 0.30 -23.42
C ARG A 186 8.32 -0.43 -22.67
N TYR A 187 8.47 -0.60 -21.34
CA TYR A 187 7.42 -1.22 -20.54
C TYR A 187 6.09 -0.48 -20.63
N LYS A 188 6.13 0.85 -20.61
CA LYS A 188 4.94 1.68 -20.77
C LYS A 188 4.25 1.42 -22.11
N GLN A 189 5.00 1.39 -23.22
CA GLN A 189 4.47 1.10 -24.56
C GLN A 189 3.88 -0.31 -24.64
N GLU A 190 4.54 -1.30 -24.04
CA GLU A 190 4.05 -2.68 -23.97
C GLU A 190 2.73 -2.75 -23.20
N ILE A 191 2.64 -2.12 -22.03
CA ILE A 191 1.42 -2.07 -21.22
C ILE A 191 0.28 -1.38 -21.98
N LEU A 192 0.53 -0.24 -22.64
CA LEU A 192 -0.47 0.47 -23.43
C LEU A 192 -1.00 -0.43 -24.57
N LYS A 193 -0.13 -1.10 -25.30
CA LYS A 193 -0.51 -2.05 -26.35
C LYS A 193 -1.38 -3.19 -25.82
N LEU A 194 -1.04 -3.75 -24.66
CA LEU A 194 -1.83 -4.82 -24.01
C LEU A 194 -3.20 -4.33 -23.53
N LEU A 195 -3.29 -3.06 -23.12
CA LEU A 195 -4.55 -2.40 -22.79
C LEU A 195 -5.40 -2.07 -24.02
N GLY A 196 -4.78 -2.03 -25.22
CA GLY A 196 -5.44 -1.67 -26.48
C GLY A 196 -5.54 -0.14 -26.66
N LEU A 197 -4.54 0.60 -26.14
CA LEU A 197 -4.39 2.04 -26.21
C LEU A 197 -3.23 2.43 -27.13
#